data_c9202af509f6e028bfc610751ffe0a64
#
_entry.id   c9202af509f6e028bfc610751ffe0a64
#
_cell.length_a   1.000
_cell.length_b   1.000
_cell.length_c   1.000
_cell.angle_alpha   90.00
_cell.angle_beta   90.00
_cell.angle_gamma   90.00
#
_symmetry.space_group_name_H-M   'P 1'
#
loop_
_entity.id
_entity.type
_entity.pdbx_description
1 polymer ?
#
loop_
_entity_poly.entity_id
_entity_poly.type
_entity_poly.pdbx_seq_one_letter_code
_entity_poly.pdbx_strand_id
1 'polypeptide(L)'
;MPSAMNGNRTVQSASPDVGSAPGQITLGGGQSSGAQTEAMKQVLGVVDKKVRNMEKKKGKLDDYQARKDKGERLNQDQLDALTKYQEVTNNLEFARELQKSFLSLGQEIQRVVKKAVRREQLQREESEQKRLKTILEVQFLLDRLGEDRVRQELRQGTAGGGTPSLLTDTELTALDELYKLVGPEPHQNTRFTEQYEEASQHLMDLLEGKDKAVAGTTYKALKDSLDRVLLSGYFDQAQSHQNGVCEEEEPAVVKETEEQAVDPGQNL
;
A
#
# COMPACT_ATOMS: atom_id res chain seq x y z
N MET A 1 -40.99 67.54 -7.82
CA MET A 1 -39.59 67.42 -8.24
C MET A 1 -38.80 66.74 -7.11
N PRO A 2 -38.38 65.55 -7.25
CA PRO A 2 -37.02 65.19 -6.83
C PRO A 2 -36.31 64.31 -7.86
N SER A 3 -35.03 64.58 -7.94
CA SER A 3 -34.03 64.02 -8.83
C SER A 3 -33.74 62.57 -8.57
N ALA A 4 -33.56 61.79 -9.65
CA ALA A 4 -33.06 60.44 -9.68
C ALA A 4 -31.55 60.41 -9.33
N MET A 5 -31.16 59.63 -8.35
CA MET A 5 -29.75 59.24 -8.11
C MET A 5 -29.42 57.92 -8.79
N ASN A 6 -28.54 58.05 -9.74
CA ASN A 6 -27.95 56.92 -10.49
C ASN A 6 -26.80 56.31 -9.66
N GLY A 7 -27.01 55.12 -9.11
CA GLY A 7 -26.00 54.40 -8.35
C GLY A 7 -25.12 53.52 -9.24
N ASN A 8 -23.95 54.01 -9.57
CA ASN A 8 -22.91 53.29 -10.32
C ASN A 8 -22.29 52.21 -9.45
N ARG A 9 -22.62 50.92 -9.69
CA ARG A 9 -22.07 49.77 -8.97
C ARG A 9 -20.84 49.27 -9.70
N THR A 10 -19.68 49.70 -9.26
CA THR A 10 -18.39 49.22 -9.73
C THR A 10 -18.22 47.75 -9.34
N VAL A 11 -18.14 46.86 -10.33
CA VAL A 11 -17.80 45.46 -10.15
C VAL A 11 -16.28 45.37 -10.03
N GLN A 12 -15.78 45.15 -8.84
CA GLN A 12 -14.36 44.78 -8.63
C GLN A 12 -14.13 43.35 -9.13
N SER A 13 -13.39 43.27 -10.21
CA SER A 13 -12.83 42.04 -10.73
C SER A 13 -11.71 41.58 -9.79
N ALA A 14 -11.92 40.50 -9.06
CA ALA A 14 -10.86 39.82 -8.29
C ALA A 14 -10.01 39.01 -9.26
N SER A 15 -8.74 39.36 -9.37
CA SER A 15 -7.74 38.61 -10.07
C SER A 15 -7.45 37.29 -9.30
N PRO A 16 -7.30 36.14 -9.97
CA PRO A 16 -6.89 34.93 -9.30
C PRO A 16 -5.39 35.03 -8.99
N ASP A 17 -5.07 34.83 -7.72
CA ASP A 17 -3.73 34.71 -7.17
C ASP A 17 -3.05 33.47 -7.77
N VAL A 18 -2.00 33.68 -8.55
CA VAL A 18 -1.14 32.65 -9.11
C VAL A 18 0.08 32.51 -8.20
N GLY A 19 0.03 31.58 -7.28
CA GLY A 19 1.18 31.32 -6.43
C GLY A 19 1.00 30.17 -5.46
N SER A 20 1.00 28.93 -5.93
CA SER A 20 1.36 27.79 -5.08
C SER A 20 2.14 26.78 -5.88
N ALA A 21 3.40 26.63 -5.49
CA ALA A 21 4.32 25.61 -5.97
C ALA A 21 3.71 24.20 -5.85
N PRO A 22 4.11 23.22 -6.68
CA PRO A 22 3.59 21.87 -6.60
C PRO A 22 4.06 21.23 -5.30
N GLY A 23 3.16 21.23 -4.31
CA GLY A 23 3.32 20.51 -3.07
C GLY A 23 3.41 19.01 -3.33
N GLN A 24 4.40 18.40 -2.73
CA GLN A 24 4.59 16.96 -2.58
C GLN A 24 3.26 16.23 -2.45
N ILE A 25 2.97 15.37 -3.40
CA ILE A 25 1.86 14.43 -3.34
C ILE A 25 2.23 13.36 -2.31
N THR A 26 1.81 13.57 -1.07
CA THR A 26 1.77 12.51 -0.07
C THR A 26 0.68 11.52 -0.50
N LEU A 27 1.10 10.39 -1.03
CA LEU A 27 0.24 9.25 -1.37
C LEU A 27 -0.33 8.63 -0.09
N GLY A 28 -1.40 9.24 0.43
CA GLY A 28 -2.31 8.59 1.37
C GLY A 28 -3.18 7.59 0.61
N GLY A 29 -2.81 6.31 0.67
CA GLY A 29 -3.20 5.28 -0.30
C GLY A 29 -4.62 4.72 -0.25
N GLY A 30 -5.63 5.42 0.26
CA GLY A 30 -7.01 4.90 0.26
C GLY A 30 -8.06 5.83 -0.35
N GLN A 31 -7.91 7.14 -0.20
CA GLN A 31 -8.89 8.13 -0.66
C GLN A 31 -8.63 8.65 -2.08
N SER A 32 -7.39 8.59 -2.57
CA SER A 32 -7.03 9.18 -3.86
C SER A 32 -7.53 8.36 -5.07
N SER A 33 -7.66 7.05 -4.95
CA SER A 33 -8.12 6.20 -6.03
C SER A 33 -9.61 6.41 -6.36
N GLY A 34 -10.43 6.65 -5.35
CA GLY A 34 -11.84 7.02 -5.52
C GLY A 34 -12.02 8.37 -6.20
N ALA A 35 -11.25 9.38 -5.78
CA ALA A 35 -11.30 10.73 -6.32
C ALA A 35 -10.87 10.78 -7.80
N GLN A 36 -9.80 10.06 -8.19
CA GLN A 36 -9.37 10.00 -9.60
C GLN A 36 -10.39 9.30 -10.49
N THR A 37 -11.05 8.26 -9.99
CA THR A 37 -12.11 7.55 -10.72
C THR A 37 -13.33 8.45 -10.90
N GLU A 38 -13.68 9.22 -9.90
CA GLU A 38 -14.80 10.17 -9.95
C GLU A 38 -14.51 11.34 -10.88
N ALA A 39 -13.33 11.92 -10.83
CA ALA A 39 -12.90 12.96 -11.77
C ALA A 39 -12.97 12.48 -13.22
N MET A 40 -12.54 11.25 -13.51
CA MET A 40 -12.62 10.68 -14.86
C MET A 40 -14.09 10.49 -15.31
N LYS A 41 -15.00 10.08 -14.43
CA LYS A 41 -16.42 10.00 -14.73
C LYS A 41 -17.01 11.35 -15.06
N GLN A 42 -16.61 12.39 -14.35
CA GLN A 42 -17.07 13.76 -14.63
C GLN A 42 -16.59 14.24 -16.01
N VAL A 43 -15.31 14.00 -16.35
CA VAL A 43 -14.76 14.33 -17.68
C VAL A 43 -15.55 13.61 -18.78
N LEU A 44 -15.75 12.29 -18.65
CA LEU A 44 -16.56 11.52 -19.59
C LEU A 44 -17.97 12.03 -19.71
N GLY A 45 -18.62 12.41 -18.59
CA GLY A 45 -19.96 12.97 -18.59
C GLY A 45 -20.05 14.31 -19.35
N VAL A 46 -19.01 15.14 -19.30
CA VAL A 46 -18.94 16.39 -20.09
C VAL A 46 -18.82 16.08 -21.58
N VAL A 47 -17.94 15.15 -21.95
CA VAL A 47 -17.75 14.74 -23.36
C VAL A 47 -19.02 14.12 -23.92
N ASP A 48 -19.67 13.23 -23.18
CA ASP A 48 -20.95 12.60 -23.58
C ASP A 48 -22.04 13.64 -23.86
N LYS A 49 -22.15 14.66 -23.00
CA LYS A 49 -23.11 15.78 -23.26
C LYS A 49 -22.78 16.52 -24.54
N LYS A 50 -21.49 16.73 -24.85
CA LYS A 50 -21.06 17.39 -26.10
C LYS A 50 -21.36 16.54 -27.32
N VAL A 51 -21.09 15.24 -27.29
CA VAL A 51 -21.40 14.29 -28.37
C VAL A 51 -22.88 14.30 -28.63
N ARG A 52 -23.75 14.09 -27.61
CA ARG A 52 -25.21 14.12 -27.78
C ARG A 52 -25.73 15.43 -28.36
N ASN A 53 -25.16 16.57 -27.96
CA ASN A 53 -25.54 17.88 -28.51
C ASN A 53 -25.19 17.99 -29.99
N MET A 54 -24.04 17.49 -30.41
CA MET A 54 -23.61 17.49 -31.82
C MET A 54 -24.42 16.50 -32.64
N GLU A 55 -24.77 15.31 -32.09
CA GLU A 55 -25.65 14.34 -32.73
C GLU A 55 -27.03 14.94 -33.00
N LYS A 56 -27.62 15.68 -32.05
CA LYS A 56 -28.88 16.40 -32.21
C LYS A 56 -28.79 17.49 -33.29
N LYS A 57 -27.65 18.23 -33.34
CA LYS A 57 -27.42 19.23 -34.38
C LYS A 57 -27.30 18.57 -35.74
N LYS A 58 -26.51 17.51 -35.87
CA LYS A 58 -26.36 16.78 -37.12
C LYS A 58 -27.70 16.22 -37.60
N GLY A 59 -28.48 15.57 -36.72
CA GLY A 59 -29.80 15.04 -37.06
C GLY A 59 -30.76 16.11 -37.64
N LYS A 60 -30.75 17.33 -37.07
CA LYS A 60 -31.55 18.43 -37.65
C LYS A 60 -31.05 18.84 -39.04
N LEU A 61 -29.73 18.83 -39.25
CA LEU A 61 -29.15 19.18 -40.56
C LEU A 61 -29.42 18.07 -41.59
N ASP A 62 -29.39 16.79 -41.17
CA ASP A 62 -29.80 15.67 -42.02
C ASP A 62 -31.26 15.79 -42.46
N ASP A 63 -32.18 16.21 -41.56
CA ASP A 63 -33.58 16.48 -41.91
C ASP A 63 -33.72 17.62 -42.89
N TYR A 64 -32.97 18.73 -42.73
CA TYR A 64 -33.00 19.84 -43.67
C TYR A 64 -32.44 19.43 -45.03
N GLN A 65 -31.39 18.66 -45.07
CA GLN A 65 -30.83 18.13 -46.32
C GLN A 65 -31.84 17.25 -47.04
N ALA A 66 -32.49 16.32 -46.33
CA ALA A 66 -33.49 15.42 -46.89
C ALA A 66 -34.73 16.16 -47.46
N ARG A 67 -35.15 17.25 -46.79
CA ARG A 67 -36.24 18.11 -47.27
C ARG A 67 -35.83 18.92 -48.52
N LYS A 68 -34.62 19.42 -48.56
CA LYS A 68 -34.05 20.09 -49.74
C LYS A 68 -33.99 19.14 -50.93
N ASP A 69 -33.56 17.92 -50.74
CA ASP A 69 -33.44 16.91 -51.79
C ASP A 69 -34.83 16.47 -52.35
N LYS A 70 -35.88 16.57 -51.53
CA LYS A 70 -37.29 16.37 -51.96
C LYS A 70 -37.88 17.60 -52.65
N GLY A 71 -37.13 18.69 -52.77
CA GLY A 71 -37.62 19.93 -53.41
C GLY A 71 -38.49 20.81 -52.52
N GLU A 72 -38.54 20.54 -51.21
CA GLU A 72 -39.25 21.37 -50.24
C GLU A 72 -38.56 22.74 -50.04
N ARG A 73 -39.35 23.78 -49.88
CA ARG A 73 -38.81 25.09 -49.57
C ARG A 73 -38.28 25.18 -48.13
N LEU A 74 -37.02 25.49 -48.01
CA LEU A 74 -36.36 25.80 -46.74
C LEU A 74 -36.33 27.32 -46.53
N ASN A 75 -36.42 27.77 -45.27
CA ASN A 75 -36.20 29.19 -44.95
C ASN A 75 -34.68 29.52 -44.96
N GLN A 76 -34.35 30.82 -44.93
CA GLN A 76 -32.95 31.28 -45.02
C GLN A 76 -32.10 30.73 -43.87
N ASP A 77 -32.62 30.70 -42.64
CA ASP A 77 -31.87 30.17 -41.46
C ASP A 77 -31.53 28.68 -41.62
N GLN A 78 -32.43 27.90 -42.25
CA GLN A 78 -32.20 26.49 -42.52
C GLN A 78 -31.14 26.28 -43.61
N LEU A 79 -31.14 27.13 -44.65
CA LEU A 79 -30.12 27.12 -45.68
C LEU A 79 -28.74 27.52 -45.12
N ASP A 80 -28.69 28.55 -44.29
CA ASP A 80 -27.48 28.99 -43.62
C ASP A 80 -26.94 27.93 -42.61
N ALA A 81 -27.84 27.20 -41.95
CA ALA A 81 -27.46 26.10 -41.09
C ALA A 81 -26.84 24.96 -41.91
N LEU A 82 -27.36 24.65 -43.10
CA LEU A 82 -26.79 23.61 -43.99
C LEU A 82 -25.37 23.93 -44.47
N THR A 83 -24.98 25.18 -44.56
CA THR A 83 -23.58 25.53 -44.92
C THR A 83 -22.59 25.02 -43.88
N LYS A 84 -23.03 24.82 -42.63
CA LYS A 84 -22.23 24.31 -41.52
C LYS A 84 -22.29 22.79 -41.37
N TYR A 85 -22.91 22.08 -42.31
CA TYR A 85 -23.09 20.61 -42.21
C TYR A 85 -21.77 19.86 -42.03
N GLN A 86 -20.77 20.18 -42.88
CA GLN A 86 -19.48 19.51 -42.83
C GLN A 86 -18.72 19.82 -41.54
N GLU A 87 -18.80 21.07 -41.07
CA GLU A 87 -18.21 21.49 -39.81
C GLU A 87 -18.77 20.69 -38.61
N VAL A 88 -20.13 20.61 -38.54
CA VAL A 88 -20.79 19.83 -37.49
C VAL A 88 -20.44 18.34 -37.54
N THR A 89 -20.34 17.77 -38.75
CA THR A 89 -19.94 16.37 -38.95
C THR A 89 -18.52 16.13 -38.46
N ASN A 90 -17.58 16.94 -38.87
CA ASN A 90 -16.17 16.81 -38.47
C ASN A 90 -16.01 16.99 -36.94
N ASN A 91 -16.73 17.96 -36.35
CA ASN A 91 -16.73 18.18 -34.91
C ASN A 91 -17.35 17.01 -34.14
N LEU A 92 -18.36 16.35 -34.69
CA LEU A 92 -18.96 15.16 -34.09
C LEU A 92 -18.00 13.97 -34.13
N GLU A 93 -17.31 13.74 -35.25
CA GLU A 93 -16.30 12.70 -35.39
C GLU A 93 -15.15 12.91 -34.39
N PHE A 94 -14.62 14.12 -34.33
CA PHE A 94 -13.58 14.48 -33.37
C PHE A 94 -14.05 14.25 -31.92
N ALA A 95 -15.28 14.67 -31.57
CA ALA A 95 -15.80 14.47 -30.22
C ALA A 95 -15.97 12.98 -29.88
N ARG A 96 -16.34 12.14 -30.84
CA ARG A 96 -16.42 10.68 -30.65
C ARG A 96 -15.05 10.01 -30.49
N GLU A 97 -14.05 10.44 -31.26
CA GLU A 97 -12.67 9.98 -31.09
C GLU A 97 -12.13 10.36 -29.72
N LEU A 98 -12.38 11.59 -29.28
CA LEU A 98 -12.00 12.07 -27.97
C LEU A 98 -12.67 11.26 -26.85
N GLN A 99 -13.97 10.97 -26.99
CA GLN A 99 -14.73 10.11 -26.07
C GLN A 99 -14.09 8.72 -25.96
N LYS A 100 -13.78 8.09 -27.11
CA LYS A 100 -13.11 6.78 -27.13
C LYS A 100 -11.74 6.81 -26.47
N SER A 101 -10.97 7.83 -26.73
CA SER A 101 -9.64 8.03 -26.12
C SER A 101 -9.73 8.20 -24.60
N PHE A 102 -10.67 8.98 -24.09
CA PHE A 102 -10.89 9.14 -22.65
C PHE A 102 -11.42 7.86 -22.00
N LEU A 103 -12.24 7.07 -22.66
CA LEU A 103 -12.68 5.75 -22.15
C LEU A 103 -11.48 4.80 -22.01
N SER A 104 -10.62 4.74 -23.02
CA SER A 104 -9.41 3.92 -22.99
C SER A 104 -8.46 4.37 -21.88
N LEU A 105 -8.21 5.66 -21.78
CA LEU A 105 -7.38 6.27 -20.73
C LEU A 105 -7.95 5.97 -19.34
N GLY A 106 -9.27 6.09 -19.16
CA GLY A 106 -9.94 5.77 -17.90
C GLY A 106 -9.75 4.31 -17.48
N GLN A 107 -9.81 3.39 -18.42
CA GLN A 107 -9.56 1.96 -18.16
C GLN A 107 -8.09 1.71 -17.77
N GLU A 108 -7.16 2.38 -18.45
CA GLU A 108 -5.74 2.26 -18.14
C GLU A 108 -5.42 2.80 -16.73
N ILE A 109 -5.93 3.99 -16.40
CA ILE A 109 -5.80 4.57 -15.05
C ILE A 109 -6.34 3.60 -14.00
N GLN A 110 -7.52 2.99 -14.22
CA GLN A 110 -8.08 2.02 -13.28
C GLN A 110 -7.19 0.78 -13.09
N ARG A 111 -6.57 0.28 -14.17
CA ARG A 111 -5.63 -0.85 -14.10
C ARG A 111 -4.40 -0.49 -13.29
N VAL A 112 -3.81 0.67 -13.56
CA VAL A 112 -2.62 1.17 -12.85
C VAL A 112 -2.91 1.37 -11.37
N VAL A 113 -4.03 2.02 -11.03
CA VAL A 113 -4.47 2.24 -9.65
C VAL A 113 -4.69 0.92 -8.90
N LYS A 114 -5.40 -0.03 -9.50
CA LYS A 114 -5.62 -1.36 -8.88
C LYS A 114 -4.28 -2.08 -8.62
N LYS A 115 -3.35 -2.01 -9.57
CA LYS A 115 -2.01 -2.62 -9.42
C LYS A 115 -1.21 -1.94 -8.31
N ALA A 116 -1.28 -0.60 -8.21
CA ALA A 116 -0.59 0.17 -7.17
C ALA A 116 -1.15 -0.16 -5.77
N VAL A 117 -2.48 -0.16 -5.60
CA VAL A 117 -3.14 -0.51 -4.33
C VAL A 117 -2.78 -1.92 -3.88
N ARG A 118 -2.80 -2.90 -4.80
CA ARG A 118 -2.43 -4.28 -4.47
C ARG A 118 -0.96 -4.38 -4.03
N ARG A 119 -0.06 -3.67 -4.70
CA ARG A 119 1.36 -3.63 -4.32
C ARG A 119 1.55 -3.02 -2.93
N GLU A 120 0.88 -1.90 -2.66
CA GLU A 120 0.94 -1.23 -1.37
C GLU A 120 0.42 -2.14 -0.25
N GLN A 121 -0.68 -2.86 -0.50
CA GLN A 121 -1.23 -3.79 0.47
C GLN A 121 -0.26 -4.94 0.77
N LEU A 122 0.35 -5.55 -0.25
CA LEU A 122 1.35 -6.61 -0.06
C LEU A 122 2.57 -6.09 0.73
N GLN A 123 3.05 -4.89 0.43
CA GLN A 123 4.15 -4.28 1.17
C GLN A 123 3.79 -4.03 2.63
N ARG A 124 2.55 -3.62 2.91
CA ARG A 124 2.04 -3.43 4.28
C ARG A 124 1.98 -4.75 5.02
N GLU A 125 1.38 -5.78 4.42
CA GLU A 125 1.29 -7.12 5.01
C GLU A 125 2.69 -7.69 5.30
N GLU A 126 3.62 -7.58 4.37
CA GLU A 126 5.02 -8.01 4.55
C GLU A 126 5.72 -7.23 5.67
N SER A 127 5.52 -5.92 5.74
CA SER A 127 6.04 -5.06 6.80
C SER A 127 5.47 -5.42 8.18
N GLU A 128 4.17 -5.67 8.26
CA GLU A 128 3.51 -6.11 9.50
C GLU A 128 4.00 -7.49 9.94
N GLN A 129 4.11 -8.43 9.01
CA GLN A 129 4.64 -9.77 9.30
C GLN A 129 6.08 -9.70 9.82
N LYS A 130 6.93 -8.89 9.18
CA LYS A 130 8.31 -8.68 9.63
C LYS A 130 8.36 -8.08 11.04
N ARG A 131 7.49 -7.10 11.31
CA ARG A 131 7.39 -6.48 12.63
C ARG A 131 6.94 -7.46 13.70
N LEU A 132 5.91 -8.29 13.42
CA LEU A 132 5.45 -9.33 14.33
C LEU A 132 6.54 -10.36 14.61
N LYS A 133 7.28 -10.78 13.56
CA LYS A 133 8.43 -11.68 13.72
C LYS A 133 9.45 -11.08 14.69
N THR A 134 9.84 -9.83 14.52
CA THR A 134 10.81 -9.18 15.42
C THR A 134 10.29 -9.07 16.84
N ILE A 135 8.99 -8.83 17.05
CA ILE A 135 8.37 -8.82 18.38
C ILE A 135 8.52 -10.20 19.06
N LEU A 136 8.23 -11.27 18.34
CA LEU A 136 8.35 -12.63 18.86
C LEU A 136 9.81 -12.99 19.16
N GLU A 137 10.76 -12.58 18.33
CA GLU A 137 12.18 -12.75 18.55
C GLU A 137 12.66 -12.01 19.80
N VAL A 138 12.24 -10.76 19.98
CA VAL A 138 12.56 -9.95 21.17
C VAL A 138 11.95 -10.59 22.42
N GLN A 139 10.69 -10.99 22.38
CA GLN A 139 10.02 -11.65 23.50
C GLN A 139 10.76 -12.93 23.89
N PHE A 140 11.08 -13.78 22.92
CA PHE A 140 11.84 -15.01 23.15
C PHE A 140 13.18 -14.71 23.81
N LEU A 141 13.93 -13.72 23.31
CA LEU A 141 15.22 -13.34 23.89
C LEU A 141 15.10 -12.88 25.33
N LEU A 142 14.15 -11.97 25.60
CA LEU A 142 13.93 -11.44 26.94
C LEU A 142 13.55 -12.55 27.93
N ASP A 143 12.71 -13.49 27.51
CA ASP A 143 12.36 -14.66 28.35
C ASP A 143 13.56 -15.55 28.61
N ARG A 144 14.41 -15.81 27.60
CA ARG A 144 15.62 -16.63 27.74
C ARG A 144 16.70 -15.97 28.58
N LEU A 145 16.77 -14.64 28.56
CA LEU A 145 17.66 -13.87 29.41
C LEU A 145 17.30 -13.95 30.90
N GLY A 146 16.13 -14.45 31.26
CA GLY A 146 15.76 -14.81 32.63
C GLY A 146 16.49 -16.08 33.16
N GLU A 147 17.10 -16.90 32.28
CA GLU A 147 17.81 -18.11 32.65
C GLU A 147 19.29 -17.82 33.01
N ASP A 148 19.71 -18.12 34.22
CA ASP A 148 21.08 -17.85 34.71
C ASP A 148 22.17 -18.47 33.81
N ARG A 149 21.90 -19.65 33.27
CA ARG A 149 22.84 -20.34 32.36
C ARG A 149 23.05 -19.54 31.08
N VAL A 150 21.96 -19.08 30.44
CA VAL A 150 22.02 -18.30 29.22
C VAL A 150 22.74 -16.99 29.45
N ARG A 151 22.44 -16.31 30.57
CA ARG A 151 23.11 -15.06 30.98
C ARG A 151 24.61 -15.27 31.13
N GLN A 152 25.02 -16.36 31.80
CA GLN A 152 26.43 -16.67 32.02
C GLN A 152 27.17 -16.94 30.71
N GLU A 153 26.56 -17.74 29.82
CA GLU A 153 27.12 -18.04 28.51
C GLU A 153 27.26 -16.81 27.61
N LEU A 154 26.25 -15.95 27.58
CA LEU A 154 26.29 -14.69 26.81
C LEU A 154 27.28 -13.65 27.36
N ARG A 155 27.53 -13.68 28.67
CA ARG A 155 28.51 -12.80 29.34
C ARG A 155 29.94 -13.29 29.18
N GLN A 156 30.20 -14.59 29.28
CA GLN A 156 31.54 -15.14 29.30
C GLN A 156 31.99 -15.69 27.95
N GLY A 157 31.08 -15.89 27.02
CA GLY A 157 31.34 -16.74 25.85
C GLY A 157 31.28 -18.23 26.19
N THR A 158 31.13 -19.07 25.19
CA THR A 158 31.13 -20.53 25.42
C THR A 158 32.50 -21.02 25.87
N ALA A 159 32.53 -21.85 26.91
CA ALA A 159 33.73 -22.37 27.59
C ALA A 159 34.70 -23.18 26.69
N GLY A 160 34.47 -23.25 25.40
CA GLY A 160 35.31 -23.93 24.39
C GLY A 160 36.04 -23.00 23.42
N GLY A 161 36.04 -21.68 23.66
CA GLY A 161 36.88 -20.75 22.90
C GLY A 161 36.33 -20.27 21.56
N GLY A 162 35.02 -20.46 21.28
CA GLY A 162 34.44 -20.15 19.96
C GLY A 162 33.62 -18.88 19.86
N THR A 163 33.04 -18.38 20.94
CA THR A 163 32.17 -17.17 20.88
C THR A 163 32.68 -16.09 21.84
N PRO A 164 32.85 -14.83 21.37
CA PRO A 164 33.17 -13.71 22.25
C PRO A 164 32.01 -13.40 23.18
N SER A 165 32.28 -12.67 24.28
CA SER A 165 31.24 -12.11 25.13
C SER A 165 30.27 -11.26 24.29
N LEU A 166 28.98 -11.58 24.33
CA LEU A 166 27.96 -10.91 23.55
C LEU A 166 27.25 -9.78 24.32
N LEU A 167 27.15 -9.92 25.64
CA LEU A 167 26.50 -8.97 26.51
C LEU A 167 27.37 -8.65 27.75
N THR A 168 27.38 -7.40 28.15
CA THR A 168 28.00 -6.93 29.40
C THR A 168 27.00 -6.99 30.57
N ASP A 169 27.48 -6.93 31.80
CA ASP A 169 26.61 -6.87 33.00
C ASP A 169 25.69 -5.64 32.99
N THR A 170 26.15 -4.52 32.47
CA THR A 170 25.35 -3.30 32.35
C THR A 170 24.23 -3.44 31.32
N GLU A 171 24.50 -4.10 30.18
CA GLU A 171 23.50 -4.37 29.17
C GLU A 171 22.45 -5.38 29.67
N LEU A 172 22.86 -6.42 30.38
CA LEU A 172 21.96 -7.38 31.02
C LEU A 172 21.03 -6.69 32.03
N THR A 173 21.57 -5.82 32.88
CA THR A 173 20.75 -5.04 33.84
C THR A 173 19.75 -4.14 33.13
N ALA A 174 20.18 -3.47 32.06
CA ALA A 174 19.28 -2.62 31.27
C ALA A 174 18.19 -3.41 30.54
N LEU A 175 18.50 -4.62 30.08
CA LEU A 175 17.52 -5.54 29.47
C LEU A 175 16.51 -6.09 30.50
N ASP A 176 16.94 -6.32 31.75
CA ASP A 176 16.02 -6.68 32.84
C ASP A 176 15.02 -5.57 33.15
N GLU A 177 15.47 -4.31 33.17
CA GLU A 177 14.56 -3.19 33.35
C GLU A 177 13.62 -3.01 32.14
N LEU A 178 14.12 -3.23 30.92
CA LEU A 178 13.27 -3.24 29.72
C LEU A 178 12.21 -4.34 29.79
N TYR A 179 12.56 -5.54 30.25
CA TYR A 179 11.61 -6.66 30.42
C TYR A 179 10.41 -6.25 31.29
N LYS A 180 10.68 -5.58 32.40
CA LYS A 180 9.61 -5.08 33.28
C LYS A 180 8.73 -4.01 32.63
N LEU A 181 9.29 -3.19 31.73
CA LEU A 181 8.55 -2.16 31.01
C LEU A 181 7.66 -2.72 29.90
N VAL A 182 8.11 -3.77 29.21
CA VAL A 182 7.34 -4.37 28.12
C VAL A 182 6.38 -5.48 28.57
N GLY A 183 6.62 -6.04 29.77
CA GLY A 183 5.76 -7.03 30.40
C GLY A 183 5.41 -6.62 31.83
N PRO A 184 4.62 -5.55 32.04
CA PRO A 184 4.31 -5.09 33.38
C PRO A 184 3.45 -6.11 34.13
N GLU A 185 3.78 -6.31 35.42
CA GLU A 185 2.94 -7.09 36.31
C GLU A 185 1.58 -6.40 36.53
N PRO A 186 0.48 -7.16 36.64
CA PRO A 186 -0.85 -6.58 36.89
C PRO A 186 -0.87 -5.76 38.17
N HIS A 187 -1.16 -4.48 38.07
CA HIS A 187 -1.24 -3.55 39.20
C HIS A 187 -2.69 -3.31 39.60
N GLN A 188 -2.97 -3.32 40.90
CA GLN A 188 -4.34 -3.24 41.43
C GLN A 188 -5.06 -1.92 41.11
N ASN A 189 -4.34 -0.84 40.87
CA ASN A 189 -4.89 0.52 40.69
C ASN A 189 -5.00 0.98 39.24
N THR A 190 -4.52 0.18 38.29
CA THR A 190 -4.53 0.54 36.86
C THR A 190 -5.11 -0.62 36.05
N ARG A 191 -5.93 -0.29 35.05
CA ARG A 191 -6.50 -1.34 34.18
C ARG A 191 -5.38 -2.04 33.40
N PHE A 192 -5.48 -3.34 33.29
CA PHE A 192 -4.54 -4.17 32.54
C PHE A 192 -4.30 -3.63 31.11
N THR A 193 -5.36 -3.22 30.42
CA THR A 193 -5.28 -2.66 29.07
C THR A 193 -4.48 -1.36 29.02
N GLU A 194 -4.59 -0.50 30.02
CA GLU A 194 -3.85 0.77 30.10
C GLU A 194 -2.35 0.55 30.35
N GLN A 195 -2.00 -0.46 31.17
CA GLN A 195 -0.60 -0.84 31.39
C GLN A 195 0.06 -1.35 30.11
N TYR A 196 -0.67 -2.13 29.31
CA TYR A 196 -0.16 -2.64 28.04
C TYR A 196 -0.16 -1.61 26.90
N GLU A 197 -0.92 -0.53 27.03
CA GLU A 197 -0.80 0.62 26.12
C GLU A 197 0.57 1.30 26.30
N GLU A 198 1.01 1.55 27.53
CA GLU A 198 2.34 2.07 27.83
C GLU A 198 3.45 1.08 27.44
N ALA A 199 3.29 -0.20 27.78
CA ALA A 199 4.22 -1.26 27.41
C ALA A 199 4.39 -1.37 25.89
N SER A 200 3.31 -1.23 25.14
CA SER A 200 3.35 -1.24 23.66
C SER A 200 4.16 -0.06 23.11
N GLN A 201 4.10 1.11 23.76
CA GLN A 201 4.91 2.28 23.36
C GLN A 201 6.39 2.04 23.59
N HIS A 202 6.78 1.41 24.71
CA HIS A 202 8.16 1.01 24.98
C HIS A 202 8.67 0.03 23.90
N LEU A 203 7.84 -0.95 23.53
CA LEU A 203 8.18 -1.91 22.49
C LEU A 203 8.30 -1.24 21.11
N MET A 204 7.44 -0.28 20.79
CA MET A 204 7.55 0.50 19.54
C MET A 204 8.85 1.29 19.49
N ASP A 205 9.19 2.00 20.57
CA ASP A 205 10.41 2.80 20.67
C ASP A 205 11.66 1.90 20.52
N LEU A 206 11.62 0.67 21.07
CA LEU A 206 12.68 -0.32 20.90
C LEU A 206 12.79 -0.80 19.44
N LEU A 207 11.69 -1.18 18.81
CA LEU A 207 11.69 -1.67 17.43
C LEU A 207 12.18 -0.62 16.42
N GLU A 208 11.85 0.66 16.68
CA GLU A 208 12.31 1.79 15.89
C GLU A 208 13.79 2.15 16.20
N GLY A 209 14.34 1.68 17.31
CA GLY A 209 15.69 2.02 17.74
C GLY A 209 15.84 3.50 18.07
N LYS A 210 14.87 4.06 18.81
CA LYS A 210 14.88 5.48 19.16
C LYS A 210 16.07 5.84 20.05
N ASP A 211 16.66 6.98 19.80
CA ASP A 211 17.69 7.59 20.66
C ASP A 211 17.05 8.32 21.84
N LYS A 212 16.22 7.61 22.59
CA LYS A 212 15.51 8.07 23.79
C LYS A 212 16.01 7.28 25.00
N ALA A 213 16.27 7.97 26.10
CA ALA A 213 16.77 7.37 27.32
C ALA A 213 15.75 6.38 27.93
N VAL A 214 16.24 5.21 28.33
CA VAL A 214 15.47 4.15 28.99
C VAL A 214 16.44 3.24 29.76
N ALA A 215 16.08 2.81 30.97
CA ALA A 215 16.85 1.80 31.74
C ALA A 215 18.37 2.12 31.87
N GLY A 216 18.73 3.38 32.02
CA GLY A 216 20.12 3.84 32.12
C GLY A 216 20.89 3.87 30.78
N THR A 217 20.26 3.60 29.68
CA THR A 217 20.80 3.61 28.29
C THR A 217 19.80 4.22 27.31
N THR A 218 19.79 3.79 26.03
CA THR A 218 18.80 4.20 25.03
C THR A 218 18.16 3.00 24.37
N TYR A 219 16.95 3.15 23.79
CA TYR A 219 16.30 2.06 23.03
C TYR A 219 17.16 1.59 21.86
N LYS A 220 17.92 2.49 21.24
CA LYS A 220 18.86 2.13 20.17
C LYS A 220 19.96 1.18 20.68
N ALA A 221 20.58 1.50 21.80
CA ALA A 221 21.63 0.65 22.37
C ALA A 221 21.07 -0.72 22.81
N LEU A 222 19.86 -0.75 23.40
CA LEU A 222 19.19 -2.01 23.77
C LEU A 222 18.87 -2.86 22.54
N LYS A 223 18.39 -2.24 21.47
CA LYS A 223 18.14 -2.91 20.20
C LYS A 223 19.43 -3.49 19.62
N ASP A 224 20.50 -2.72 19.57
CA ASP A 224 21.80 -3.16 19.07
C ASP A 224 22.35 -4.36 19.89
N SER A 225 22.10 -4.39 21.20
CA SER A 225 22.46 -5.50 22.06
C SER A 225 21.65 -6.76 21.76
N LEU A 226 20.33 -6.65 21.57
CA LEU A 226 19.44 -7.74 21.19
C LEU A 226 19.78 -8.27 19.78
N ASP A 227 19.98 -7.38 18.83
CA ASP A 227 20.36 -7.74 17.45
C ASP A 227 21.71 -8.48 17.42
N ARG A 228 22.66 -8.09 18.25
CA ARG A 228 23.97 -8.77 18.39
C ARG A 228 23.80 -10.21 18.85
N VAL A 229 22.91 -10.47 19.81
CA VAL A 229 22.61 -11.83 20.27
C VAL A 229 21.90 -12.64 19.18
N LEU A 230 20.88 -12.07 18.52
CA LEU A 230 20.16 -12.74 17.43
C LEU A 230 21.09 -13.11 16.27
N LEU A 231 21.94 -12.18 15.85
CA LEU A 231 22.85 -12.38 14.73
C LEU A 231 24.05 -13.29 15.05
N SER A 232 24.32 -13.55 16.34
CA SER A 232 25.43 -14.42 16.76
C SER A 232 25.18 -15.91 16.43
N GLY A 233 23.93 -16.30 16.16
CA GLY A 233 23.56 -17.71 15.99
C GLY A 233 23.63 -18.56 17.27
N TYR A 234 23.73 -17.91 18.44
CA TYR A 234 23.81 -18.61 19.73
C TYR A 234 22.65 -19.58 19.93
N PHE A 235 21.44 -19.17 19.64
CA PHE A 235 20.26 -20.01 19.81
C PHE A 235 20.11 -21.08 18.72
N ASP A 236 20.67 -20.89 17.56
CA ASP A 236 20.67 -21.88 16.47
C ASP A 236 21.57 -23.08 16.82
N GLN A 237 22.67 -22.82 17.49
CA GLN A 237 23.63 -23.88 17.91
C GLN A 237 23.14 -24.66 19.15
N ALA A 238 22.41 -24.03 20.06
CA ALA A 238 21.92 -24.66 21.28
C ALA A 238 20.90 -25.80 21.02
N GLN A 239 20.21 -25.80 19.88
CA GLN A 239 19.30 -26.87 19.50
C GLN A 239 20.01 -28.14 19.00
N SER A 240 21.22 -28.03 18.47
CA SER A 240 21.96 -29.19 17.97
C SER A 240 22.51 -30.13 19.08
N HIS A 241 22.61 -29.65 20.32
CA HIS A 241 23.04 -30.45 21.46
C HIS A 241 21.91 -31.18 22.20
N GLN A 242 20.64 -30.87 21.94
CA GLN A 242 19.50 -31.53 22.57
C GLN A 242 18.86 -32.64 21.72
N ASN A 243 19.22 -32.77 20.43
CA ASN A 243 18.72 -33.78 19.51
C ASN A 243 19.76 -34.88 19.18
N GLY A 244 20.71 -35.09 20.04
CA GLY A 244 21.70 -36.16 19.89
C GLY A 244 21.23 -37.51 20.45
N VAL A 245 20.08 -38.04 20.06
CA VAL A 245 19.75 -39.48 19.97
C VAL A 245 18.49 -39.60 19.08
N CYS A 246 18.70 -39.74 17.80
CA CYS A 246 17.77 -40.47 16.94
C CYS A 246 18.63 -41.31 16.03
N GLU A 247 18.51 -42.62 16.22
CA GLU A 247 19.12 -43.68 15.43
C GLU A 247 18.84 -43.44 13.94
N GLU A 248 19.88 -43.51 13.12
CA GLU A 248 19.81 -43.61 11.68
C GLU A 248 19.10 -44.91 11.30
N GLU A 249 17.84 -44.89 10.98
CA GLU A 249 17.21 -45.91 10.14
C GLU A 249 17.50 -45.59 8.67
N GLU A 250 18.36 -46.39 8.05
CA GLU A 250 18.61 -46.39 6.61
C GLU A 250 17.28 -46.59 5.84
N PRO A 251 16.95 -45.80 4.82
CA PRO A 251 15.81 -46.11 3.96
C PRO A 251 16.17 -47.30 3.07
N ALA A 252 15.43 -48.40 3.22
CA ALA A 252 15.44 -49.53 2.33
C ALA A 252 15.21 -49.16 0.89
N VAL A 253 16.15 -49.47 0.03
CA VAL A 253 16.08 -49.35 -1.44
C VAL A 253 14.98 -50.25 -1.97
N VAL A 254 13.85 -49.70 -2.35
CA VAL A 254 12.82 -50.41 -3.12
C VAL A 254 13.23 -50.37 -4.59
N LYS A 255 13.65 -51.51 -5.11
CA LYS A 255 13.86 -51.75 -6.53
C LYS A 255 12.48 -51.79 -7.21
N GLU A 256 12.15 -50.78 -8.00
CA GLU A 256 11.06 -50.87 -8.97
C GLU A 256 11.46 -51.85 -10.09
N THR A 257 10.66 -52.88 -10.20
CA THR A 257 10.71 -53.83 -11.34
C THR A 257 9.78 -53.25 -12.41
N GLU A 258 10.35 -52.89 -13.55
CA GLU A 258 9.59 -52.57 -14.76
C GLU A 258 8.81 -53.79 -15.21
N GLU A 259 7.50 -53.73 -15.17
CA GLU A 259 6.62 -54.68 -15.81
C GLU A 259 6.12 -54.09 -17.16
N GLN A 260 6.68 -54.67 -18.25
CA GLN A 260 6.29 -54.38 -19.62
C GLN A 260 4.84 -54.87 -19.86
N ALA A 261 3.99 -53.94 -20.15
CA ALA A 261 2.64 -54.26 -20.70
C ALA A 261 2.75 -54.64 -22.14
N VAL A 262 2.44 -55.91 -22.42
CA VAL A 262 2.31 -56.49 -23.75
C VAL A 262 0.87 -56.24 -24.21
N ASP A 263 0.70 -55.58 -25.33
CA ASP A 263 -0.52 -55.34 -26.09
C ASP A 263 -0.98 -56.67 -26.75
N PRO A 264 -2.21 -57.17 -26.62
CA PRO A 264 -2.78 -58.13 -27.49
C PRO A 264 -3.70 -57.45 -28.55
N GLY A 265 -3.10 -57.20 -29.69
CA GLY A 265 -3.82 -56.89 -30.90
C GLY A 265 -4.55 -58.11 -31.43
N GLN A 266 -5.75 -57.81 -32.01
CA GLN A 266 -6.44 -58.41 -33.12
C GLN A 266 -6.52 -59.93 -33.24
N ASN A 267 -7.71 -60.47 -33.18
CA ASN A 267 -8.31 -61.21 -34.33
C ASN A 267 -9.76 -61.65 -34.08
N LEU A 268 -10.56 -61.35 -35.10
CA LEU A 268 -11.85 -61.86 -35.55
C LEU A 268 -13.08 -61.14 -35.11
#